data_d5c5bf1e14275e1e6e404201310a586f
#
_entry.id   d5c5bf1e14275e1e6e404201310a586f
#
_cell.length_a   1.000
_cell.length_b   1.000
_cell.length_c   1.000
_cell.angle_alpha   90.00
_cell.angle_beta   90.00
_cell.angle_gamma   90.00
#
_symmetry.space_group_name_H-M   'P 1'
#
loop_
_entity.id
_entity.type
_entity.pdbx_description
1 polymer ?
#
loop_
_entity_poly.entity_id
_entity_poly.type
_entity_poly.pdbx_seq_one_letter_code
_entity_poly.pdbx_strand_id
1 'polypeptide(L)'
;MADGCLGMMALGAKEVTGDDKFKLGKAYTLRKLADLEALGVTSENNPNLYRNVKEFYAEAGDGTELWLTGYAESETFANAFDKDNAAGAVALLKASNGKIRGLVAFKTPAEAYELTTTEGLDADVFAALPKAQQLGDWATDTLRAPIFSLVEGYGY
;
A
#
# COMPACT_ATOMS: atom_id res chain seq x y z
N MET A 1 0.68 -15.69 20.31
CA MET A 1 1.19 -14.37 19.94
C MET A 1 0.63 -13.98 18.57
N ALA A 2 0.05 -12.83 18.52
CA ALA A 2 -0.44 -12.34 17.24
C ALA A 2 0.75 -11.89 16.41
N ASP A 3 1.04 -12.62 15.37
CA ASP A 3 2.04 -12.17 14.41
C ASP A 3 1.50 -10.96 13.69
N GLY A 4 2.36 -10.01 13.42
CA GLY A 4 1.96 -8.85 12.65
C GLY A 4 1.53 -9.23 11.25
N CYS A 5 0.73 -8.41 10.63
CA CYS A 5 0.32 -8.58 9.25
C CYS A 5 0.92 -7.48 8.37
N LEU A 6 0.83 -7.68 7.07
CA LEU A 6 1.34 -6.73 6.08
C LEU A 6 0.23 -5.81 5.61
N GLY A 7 0.57 -4.54 5.39
CA GLY A 7 -0.32 -3.59 4.72
C GLY A 7 0.27 -3.21 3.38
N MET A 8 -0.56 -3.19 2.34
CA MET A 8 -0.17 -2.75 1.01
C MET A 8 -0.85 -1.44 0.65
N MET A 9 -0.09 -0.53 0.07
CA MET A 9 -0.61 0.72 -0.49
C MET A 9 -0.35 0.72 -1.99
N ALA A 10 -1.43 0.66 -2.76
CA ALA A 10 -1.37 0.60 -4.22
C ALA A 10 -1.68 1.97 -4.82
N LEU A 11 -0.63 2.74 -5.11
CA LEU A 11 -0.77 4.04 -5.75
C LEU A 11 -0.98 3.85 -7.26
N GLY A 12 -1.89 4.62 -7.83
CA GLY A 12 -2.23 4.48 -9.25
C GLY A 12 -3.18 3.32 -9.53
N ALA A 13 -3.84 2.81 -8.51
CA ALA A 13 -4.88 1.80 -8.68
C ALA A 13 -6.13 2.43 -9.29
N LYS A 14 -6.95 1.60 -9.91
CA LYS A 14 -8.20 2.03 -10.54
C LYS A 14 -9.38 1.41 -9.82
N GLU A 15 -10.40 2.22 -9.59
CA GLU A 15 -11.65 1.73 -9.02
C GLU A 15 -12.36 0.77 -9.97
N VAL A 16 -13.06 -0.20 -9.39
CA VAL A 16 -13.88 -1.13 -10.15
C VAL A 16 -15.34 -0.70 -10.00
N THR A 17 -16.06 -0.66 -11.10
CA THR A 17 -17.48 -0.29 -11.14
C THR A 17 -18.33 -1.37 -10.47
N GLY A 18 -19.27 -0.97 -9.63
CA GLY A 18 -20.24 -1.86 -9.01
C GLY A 18 -20.26 -1.71 -7.49
N ASP A 19 -21.35 -2.18 -6.90
CA ASP A 19 -21.49 -2.20 -5.46
C ASP A 19 -20.56 -3.28 -4.88
N ASP A 20 -19.98 -3.01 -3.73
CA ASP A 20 -19.04 -3.91 -3.05
C ASP A 20 -17.79 -4.25 -3.86
N LYS A 21 -17.45 -3.42 -4.85
CA LYS A 21 -16.23 -3.56 -5.62
C LYS A 21 -15.12 -2.64 -5.09
N PHE A 22 -13.92 -2.83 -5.62
CA PHE A 22 -12.73 -2.11 -5.15
C PHE A 22 -12.86 -0.60 -5.35
N LYS A 23 -12.70 0.14 -4.26
CA LYS A 23 -12.73 1.62 -4.26
C LYS A 23 -11.43 2.18 -3.73
N LEU A 24 -11.04 3.35 -4.21
CA LEU A 24 -9.87 4.05 -3.72
C LEU A 24 -10.13 4.64 -2.33
N GLY A 25 -9.08 4.73 -1.52
CA GLY A 25 -9.16 5.32 -0.18
C GLY A 25 -9.86 4.48 0.87
N LYS A 26 -10.20 3.25 0.56
CA LYS A 26 -10.86 2.34 1.48
C LYS A 26 -9.93 1.21 1.88
N ALA A 27 -9.89 0.86 3.16
CA ALA A 27 -9.08 -0.26 3.65
C ALA A 27 -9.83 -1.58 3.46
N TYR A 28 -9.15 -2.57 2.91
CA TYR A 28 -9.68 -3.92 2.70
C TYR A 28 -8.80 -4.93 3.42
N THR A 29 -9.42 -5.99 3.91
CA THR A 29 -8.72 -7.13 4.49
C THR A 29 -8.87 -8.32 3.56
N LEU A 30 -7.76 -8.93 3.17
CA LEU A 30 -7.75 -10.10 2.29
C LEU A 30 -7.14 -11.29 3.03
N ARG A 31 -7.53 -12.49 2.66
CA ARG A 31 -6.98 -13.73 3.19
C ARG A 31 -6.48 -14.65 2.08
N LYS A 32 -6.83 -14.36 0.85
CA LYS A 32 -6.43 -15.11 -0.34
C LYS A 32 -6.63 -14.25 -1.57
N LEU A 33 -6.02 -14.66 -2.67
CA LEU A 33 -6.15 -13.92 -3.93
C LEU A 33 -7.60 -13.82 -4.41
N ALA A 34 -8.40 -14.86 -4.15
CA ALA A 34 -9.81 -14.85 -4.52
C ALA A 34 -10.60 -13.70 -3.87
N ASP A 35 -10.18 -13.23 -2.70
CA ASP A 35 -10.81 -12.08 -2.04
C ASP A 35 -10.60 -10.79 -2.86
N LEU A 36 -9.44 -10.64 -3.47
CA LEU A 36 -9.17 -9.51 -4.37
C LEU A 36 -9.99 -9.64 -5.66
N GLU A 37 -10.08 -10.84 -6.20
CA GLU A 37 -10.88 -11.11 -7.41
C GLU A 37 -12.37 -10.84 -7.15
N ALA A 38 -12.84 -11.13 -5.95
CA ALA A 38 -14.22 -10.84 -5.55
C ALA A 38 -14.52 -9.34 -5.54
N LEU A 39 -13.49 -8.50 -5.33
CA LEU A 39 -13.61 -7.04 -5.44
C LEU A 39 -13.60 -6.57 -6.90
N GLY A 40 -13.46 -7.47 -7.85
CA GLY A 40 -13.45 -7.15 -9.27
C GLY A 40 -12.06 -6.77 -9.83
N VAL A 41 -11.02 -6.87 -9.01
CA VAL A 41 -9.65 -6.57 -9.48
C VAL A 41 -9.11 -7.73 -10.30
N THR A 42 -8.57 -7.41 -11.47
CA THR A 42 -8.01 -8.38 -12.40
C THR A 42 -6.65 -7.92 -12.91
N SER A 43 -5.93 -8.82 -13.58
CA SER A 43 -4.67 -8.49 -14.25
C SER A 43 -4.85 -7.48 -15.39
N GLU A 44 -6.07 -7.27 -15.84
CA GLU A 44 -6.37 -6.32 -16.92
C GLU A 44 -6.66 -4.91 -16.39
N ASN A 45 -7.47 -4.79 -15.33
CA ASN A 45 -7.86 -3.48 -14.82
C ASN A 45 -6.88 -2.91 -13.79
N ASN A 46 -6.13 -3.75 -13.09
CA ASN A 46 -5.13 -3.33 -12.10
C ASN A 46 -3.94 -4.30 -12.13
N PRO A 47 -3.13 -4.29 -13.19
CA PRO A 47 -2.07 -5.30 -13.37
C PRO A 47 -1.03 -5.31 -12.24
N ASN A 48 -0.57 -4.16 -11.77
CA ASN A 48 0.41 -4.09 -10.69
C ASN A 48 -0.17 -4.58 -9.37
N LEU A 49 -1.37 -4.14 -9.02
CA LEU A 49 -2.05 -4.54 -7.79
C LEU A 49 -2.28 -6.05 -7.79
N TYR A 50 -2.83 -6.57 -8.88
CA TYR A 50 -3.12 -7.99 -9.01
C TYR A 50 -1.84 -8.82 -8.89
N ARG A 51 -0.77 -8.43 -9.58
CA ARG A 51 0.52 -9.11 -9.53
C ARG A 51 1.10 -9.12 -8.12
N ASN A 52 1.12 -7.98 -7.45
CA ASN A 52 1.69 -7.88 -6.10
C ASN A 52 0.95 -8.74 -5.09
N VAL A 53 -0.38 -8.77 -5.13
CA VAL A 53 -1.17 -9.61 -4.24
C VAL A 53 -0.99 -11.09 -4.58
N LYS A 54 -0.95 -11.43 -5.86
CA LYS A 54 -0.72 -12.80 -6.31
C LYS A 54 0.63 -13.33 -5.83
N GLU A 55 1.69 -12.53 -5.99
CA GLU A 55 3.03 -12.89 -5.53
C GLU A 55 3.08 -13.02 -4.01
N PHE A 56 2.40 -12.13 -3.29
CA PHE A 56 2.31 -12.21 -1.84
C PHE A 56 1.73 -13.55 -1.39
N TYR A 57 0.60 -13.96 -1.96
CA TYR A 57 -0.04 -15.22 -1.58
C TYR A 57 0.67 -16.46 -2.10
N ALA A 58 1.46 -16.33 -3.15
CA ALA A 58 2.33 -17.43 -3.59
C ALA A 58 3.39 -17.76 -2.53
N GLU A 59 3.86 -16.75 -1.80
CA GLU A 59 4.87 -16.93 -0.75
C GLU A 59 4.23 -17.19 0.63
N ALA A 60 3.21 -16.42 0.98
CA ALA A 60 2.62 -16.45 2.33
C ALA A 60 1.57 -17.55 2.51
N GLY A 61 0.94 -17.99 1.42
CA GLY A 61 -0.14 -18.97 1.45
C GLY A 61 -1.50 -18.38 1.81
N ASP A 62 -2.55 -19.07 1.42
CA ASP A 62 -3.92 -18.68 1.71
C ASP A 62 -4.17 -18.67 3.22
N GLY A 63 -5.02 -17.76 3.66
CA GLY A 63 -5.34 -17.58 5.07
C GLY A 63 -4.54 -16.49 5.76
N THR A 64 -3.44 -16.02 5.14
CA THR A 64 -2.62 -14.94 5.70
C THR A 64 -3.35 -13.61 5.55
N GLU A 65 -3.49 -12.87 6.64
CA GLU A 65 -4.17 -11.58 6.63
C GLU A 65 -3.31 -10.53 5.93
N LEU A 66 -3.92 -9.84 4.96
CA LEU A 66 -3.30 -8.74 4.22
C LEU A 66 -4.25 -7.55 4.22
N TRP A 67 -3.76 -6.39 4.61
CA TRP A 67 -4.51 -5.14 4.52
C TRP A 67 -4.11 -4.39 3.26
N LEU A 68 -5.10 -3.79 2.60
CA LEU A 68 -4.90 -3.15 1.29
C LEU A 68 -5.68 -1.85 1.21
N THR A 69 -5.05 -0.80 0.70
CA THR A 69 -5.70 0.45 0.32
C THR A 69 -5.16 0.90 -1.03
N GLY A 70 -6.07 1.32 -1.91
CA GLY A 70 -5.70 1.89 -3.21
C GLY A 70 -5.77 3.40 -3.17
N TYR A 71 -4.90 4.04 -3.97
CA TYR A 71 -4.86 5.50 -4.12
C TYR A 71 -4.81 5.85 -5.60
N ALA A 72 -5.31 7.04 -5.93
CA ALA A 72 -5.29 7.55 -7.30
C ALA A 72 -3.85 7.72 -7.81
N GLU A 73 -3.67 7.79 -9.12
CA GLU A 73 -2.35 7.98 -9.71
C GLU A 73 -1.74 9.35 -9.41
N SER A 74 -2.55 10.30 -8.96
CA SER A 74 -2.07 11.62 -8.50
C SER A 74 -1.45 11.57 -7.11
N GLU A 75 -1.63 10.48 -6.37
CA GLU A 75 -1.04 10.33 -5.04
C GLU A 75 0.47 10.12 -5.13
N THR A 76 1.19 10.61 -4.12
CA THR A 76 2.64 10.43 -4.01
C THR A 76 2.98 9.55 -2.83
N PHE A 77 4.13 8.88 -2.89
CA PHE A 77 4.62 8.09 -1.76
C PHE A 77 4.84 8.97 -0.54
N ALA A 78 5.41 10.17 -0.72
CA ALA A 78 5.64 11.09 0.39
C ALA A 78 4.35 11.44 1.12
N ASN A 79 3.28 11.72 0.38
CA ASN A 79 1.98 12.05 0.98
C ASN A 79 1.33 10.81 1.61
N ALA A 80 1.43 9.66 0.95
CA ALA A 80 0.85 8.41 1.47
C ALA A 80 1.49 7.99 2.79
N PHE A 81 2.80 8.20 2.95
CA PHE A 81 3.52 7.85 4.18
C PHE A 81 3.49 8.96 5.24
N ASP A 82 2.93 10.13 4.95
CA ASP A 82 2.92 11.24 5.89
C ASP A 82 2.01 10.91 7.10
N LYS A 83 2.57 10.97 8.30
CA LYS A 83 1.84 10.71 9.54
C LYS A 83 0.69 11.69 9.79
N ASP A 84 0.74 12.87 9.18
CA ASP A 84 -0.27 13.90 9.31
C ASP A 84 -1.36 13.80 8.24
N ASN A 85 -1.21 12.91 7.27
CA ASN A 85 -2.22 12.65 6.25
C ASN A 85 -3.19 11.57 6.74
N ALA A 86 -4.35 11.99 7.23
CA ALA A 86 -5.35 11.08 7.80
C ALA A 86 -5.89 10.04 6.80
N ALA A 87 -5.77 10.28 5.50
CA ALA A 87 -6.23 9.36 4.45
C ALA A 87 -5.13 8.44 3.95
N GLY A 88 -3.87 8.64 4.36
CA GLY A 88 -2.73 7.84 3.93
C GLY A 88 -2.54 6.57 4.76
N ALA A 89 -1.28 6.19 4.94
CA ALA A 89 -0.92 4.98 5.70
C ALA A 89 -1.47 4.99 7.13
N VAL A 90 -1.62 6.15 7.74
CA VAL A 90 -2.21 6.31 9.07
C VAL A 90 -3.61 5.69 9.14
N ALA A 91 -4.45 5.91 8.12
CA ALA A 91 -5.79 5.34 8.07
C ALA A 91 -5.74 3.80 8.07
N LEU A 92 -4.82 3.23 7.31
CA LEU A 92 -4.64 1.78 7.22
C LEU A 92 -4.15 1.21 8.55
N LEU A 93 -3.19 1.86 9.18
CA LEU A 93 -2.65 1.44 10.47
C LEU A 93 -3.72 1.49 11.57
N LYS A 94 -4.54 2.54 11.60
CA LYS A 94 -5.63 2.67 12.55
C LYS A 94 -6.72 1.65 12.30
N ALA A 95 -7.07 1.39 11.05
CA ALA A 95 -8.10 0.41 10.69
C ALA A 95 -7.72 -1.00 11.15
N SER A 96 -6.44 -1.33 11.09
CA SER A 96 -5.92 -2.63 11.56
C SER A 96 -5.77 -2.71 13.07
N ASN A 97 -5.96 -1.60 13.77
CA ASN A 97 -5.81 -1.52 15.23
C ASN A 97 -4.43 -1.99 15.71
N GLY A 98 -3.39 -1.57 15.02
CA GLY A 98 -2.01 -1.89 15.37
C GLY A 98 -1.53 -3.28 14.96
N LYS A 99 -2.29 -4.01 14.15
CA LYS A 99 -1.87 -5.33 13.68
C LYS A 99 -0.82 -5.27 12.58
N ILE A 100 -0.81 -4.21 11.78
CA ILE A 100 0.15 -4.06 10.68
C ILE A 100 1.54 -3.82 11.26
N ARG A 101 2.50 -4.63 10.84
CA ARG A 101 3.92 -4.51 11.24
C ARG A 101 4.81 -4.11 10.08
N GLY A 102 4.34 -4.28 8.85
CA GLY A 102 5.08 -3.88 7.67
C GLY A 102 4.16 -3.20 6.68
N LEU A 103 4.66 -2.15 6.03
CA LEU A 103 3.97 -1.45 4.96
C LEU A 103 4.77 -1.60 3.68
N VAL A 104 4.09 -2.02 2.62
CA VAL A 104 4.66 -2.08 1.27
C VAL A 104 3.88 -1.11 0.41
N ALA A 105 4.56 -0.22 -0.27
CA ALA A 105 3.95 0.72 -1.19
C ALA A 105 4.52 0.52 -2.60
N PHE A 106 3.66 0.49 -3.59
CA PHE A 106 4.04 0.44 -4.99
C PHE A 106 3.15 1.38 -5.77
N LYS A 107 3.61 1.79 -6.95
CA LYS A 107 2.86 2.74 -7.78
C LYS A 107 2.87 2.31 -9.23
N THR A 108 1.68 2.39 -9.85
CA THR A 108 1.54 2.34 -11.29
C THR A 108 1.61 3.78 -11.77
N PRO A 109 2.67 4.19 -12.47
CA PRO A 109 2.78 5.58 -12.91
C PRO A 109 1.75 5.93 -13.97
N ALA A 110 1.38 7.21 -14.02
CA ALA A 110 0.54 7.73 -15.08
C ALA A 110 1.21 7.51 -16.44
N GLU A 111 0.43 7.38 -17.50
CA GLU A 111 0.93 7.09 -18.85
C GLU A 111 2.00 8.09 -19.30
N ALA A 112 1.86 9.34 -18.93
CA ALA A 112 2.79 10.41 -19.29
C ALA A 112 3.86 10.70 -18.21
N TYR A 113 4.04 9.78 -17.27
CA TYR A 113 5.00 10.01 -16.18
C TYR A 113 6.44 10.03 -16.69
N GLU A 114 7.18 11.07 -16.29
CA GLU A 114 8.59 11.18 -16.56
C GLU A 114 9.37 10.98 -15.26
N LEU A 115 10.31 10.06 -15.27
CA LEU A 115 11.13 9.75 -14.10
C LEU A 115 12.04 10.91 -13.76
N THR A 116 11.92 11.45 -12.56
CA THR A 116 12.83 12.45 -12.01
C THR A 116 13.57 11.82 -10.83
N THR A 117 14.88 11.78 -10.88
CA THR A 117 15.68 11.13 -9.84
C THR A 117 16.36 12.13 -8.91
N THR A 118 16.52 11.70 -7.64
CA THR A 118 17.29 12.41 -6.62
C THR A 118 18.14 11.35 -5.91
N GLU A 119 19.44 11.56 -5.87
CA GLU A 119 20.40 10.61 -5.27
C GLU A 119 20.27 9.20 -5.87
N GLY A 120 19.95 9.10 -7.17
CA GLY A 120 19.82 7.81 -7.86
C GLY A 120 18.47 7.13 -7.68
N LEU A 121 17.54 7.73 -6.94
CA LEU A 121 16.20 7.21 -6.72
C LEU A 121 15.17 8.10 -7.40
N ASP A 122 14.00 7.57 -7.69
CA ASP A 122 12.87 8.40 -8.07
C ASP A 122 12.67 9.48 -7.01
N ALA A 123 12.42 10.73 -7.43
CA ALA A 123 12.33 11.86 -6.50
C ALA A 123 11.23 11.67 -5.45
N ASP A 124 10.10 11.05 -5.82
CA ASP A 124 9.02 10.78 -4.87
C ASP A 124 9.43 9.69 -3.86
N VAL A 125 10.11 8.64 -4.32
CA VAL A 125 10.64 7.62 -3.42
C VAL A 125 11.61 8.24 -2.43
N PHE A 126 12.53 9.08 -2.92
CA PHE A 126 13.50 9.77 -2.05
C PHE A 126 12.78 10.66 -1.02
N ALA A 127 11.77 11.42 -1.44
CA ALA A 127 10.99 12.28 -0.53
C ALA A 127 10.18 11.48 0.48
N ALA A 128 9.80 10.25 0.15
CA ALA A 128 9.01 9.40 1.04
C ALA A 128 9.84 8.80 2.19
N LEU A 129 11.16 8.66 2.04
CA LEU A 129 11.99 8.02 3.05
C LEU A 129 11.90 8.69 4.43
N PRO A 130 12.07 10.02 4.57
CA PRO A 130 11.90 10.66 5.88
C PRO A 130 10.46 10.59 6.38
N LYS A 131 9.47 10.59 5.49
CA LYS A 131 8.06 10.45 5.88
C LYS A 131 7.79 9.07 6.44
N ALA A 132 8.33 8.02 5.82
CA ALA A 132 8.20 6.65 6.32
C ALA A 132 8.87 6.50 7.69
N GLN A 133 10.01 7.13 7.90
CA GLN A 133 10.69 7.13 9.20
C GLN A 133 9.83 7.78 10.28
N GLN A 134 9.26 8.96 10.00
CA GLN A 134 8.38 9.67 10.92
C GLN A 134 7.12 8.84 11.23
N LEU A 135 6.57 8.16 10.22
CA LEU A 135 5.42 7.29 10.39
C LEU A 135 5.74 6.12 11.31
N GLY A 136 6.93 5.51 11.17
CA GLY A 136 7.39 4.45 12.05
C GLY A 136 7.47 4.90 13.50
N ASP A 137 8.02 6.07 13.74
CA ASP A 137 8.11 6.65 15.07
C ASP A 137 6.73 6.93 15.64
N TRP A 138 5.84 7.50 14.83
CA TRP A 138 4.45 7.76 15.24
C TRP A 138 3.72 6.46 15.63
N ALA A 139 3.88 5.39 14.83
CA ALA A 139 3.22 4.12 15.11
C ALA A 139 3.72 3.50 16.41
N THR A 140 5.02 3.59 16.66
CA THR A 140 5.61 3.09 17.90
C THR A 140 5.09 3.86 19.12
N ASP A 141 5.04 5.19 19.02
CA ASP A 141 4.66 6.05 20.15
C ASP A 141 3.15 6.07 20.39
N THR A 142 2.35 6.08 19.32
CA THR A 142 0.90 6.29 19.39
C THR A 142 0.13 4.98 19.46
N LEU A 143 0.50 4.00 18.63
CA LEU A 143 -0.20 2.72 18.54
C LEU A 143 0.50 1.60 19.31
N ARG A 144 1.68 1.87 19.87
CA ARG A 144 2.52 0.87 20.52
C ARG A 144 2.82 -0.30 19.59
N ALA A 145 2.90 -0.01 18.28
CA ALA A 145 3.02 -1.01 17.24
C ALA A 145 4.15 -0.61 16.29
N PRO A 146 5.38 -1.03 16.56
CA PRO A 146 6.49 -0.71 15.66
C PRO A 146 6.24 -1.31 14.27
N ILE A 147 6.54 -0.54 13.23
CA ILE A 147 6.38 -0.97 11.85
C ILE A 147 7.69 -0.77 11.08
N PHE A 148 7.84 -1.53 10.00
CA PHE A 148 8.83 -1.25 8.98
C PHE A 148 8.11 -0.92 7.67
N SER A 149 8.75 -0.16 6.80
CA SER A 149 8.16 0.28 5.54
C SER A 149 9.08 -0.07 4.38
N LEU A 150 8.48 -0.50 3.27
CA LEU A 150 9.18 -0.82 2.04
C LEU A 150 8.49 -0.09 0.89
N VAL A 151 9.28 0.66 0.12
CA VAL A 151 8.78 1.41 -1.02
C VAL A 151 9.39 0.83 -2.28
N GLU A 152 8.55 0.39 -3.21
CA GLU A 152 9.01 -0.11 -4.50
C GLU A 152 9.27 1.05 -5.44
N GLY A 153 10.51 1.17 -5.90
CA GLY A 153 10.87 2.16 -6.90
C GLY A 153 10.44 1.73 -8.29
N TYR A 154 10.40 2.68 -9.22
CA TYR A 154 10.04 2.34 -10.59
C TYR A 154 11.22 2.02 -11.46
N GLY A 155 11.03 1.12 -12.45
CA GLY A 155 11.69 1.09 -13.73
C GLY A 155 13.22 1.11 -13.77
N TYR A 156 13.85 0.69 -12.75
CA TYR A 156 15.31 0.65 -12.73
C TYR A 156 15.83 -0.69 -13.20
#